data_b2c8e099a7e06f25f940e99c1a9d9c85
#
_entry.id   b2c8e099a7e06f25f940e99c1a9d9c85
#
_cell.length_a   1.000
_cell.length_b   1.000
_cell.length_c   1.000
_cell.angle_alpha   90.00
_cell.angle_beta   90.00
_cell.angle_gamma   90.00
#
_symmetry.space_group_name_H-M   'P 1'
#
loop_
_entity.id
_entity.type
_entity.pdbx_description
1 polymer ?
#
loop_
_entity_poly.entity_id
_entity_poly.type
_entity_poly.pdbx_seq_one_letter_code
_entity_poly.pdbx_strand_id
1 'polypeptide(L)'
;MPDAPDKNLCRDVCAERVRRVVNGFKNKKGTGGNFAYLRTRRLPAETLFSSIHHEAIWTALQLIHAERLSPFITDALLQQVLLENSTVLYLPNINEMVLQSLNAVCATASTLIVYTWQPGLLRQHFDDDRLSFLPIPQILVDRFGTGSKA
;
A
#
# COMPACT_ATOMS: atom_id res chain seq x y z
N MET A 1 -20.00 -34.36 -12.59
CA MET A 1 -20.45 -33.00 -12.88
C MET A 1 -19.21 -32.13 -12.94
N PRO A 2 -18.97 -31.37 -14.01
CA PRO A 2 -17.86 -30.43 -14.00
C PRO A 2 -18.09 -29.41 -12.93
N ASP A 3 -17.09 -29.15 -12.09
CA ASP A 3 -17.11 -28.15 -11.04
C ASP A 3 -17.54 -26.81 -11.64
N ALA A 4 -18.58 -26.22 -11.06
CA ALA A 4 -19.01 -24.90 -11.45
C ALA A 4 -17.83 -23.93 -11.24
N PRO A 5 -17.54 -23.03 -12.21
CA PRO A 5 -16.46 -22.07 -12.04
C PRO A 5 -16.63 -21.33 -10.73
N ASP A 6 -15.56 -21.22 -10.00
CA ASP A 6 -15.46 -20.69 -8.62
C ASP A 6 -16.12 -19.30 -8.55
N LYS A 7 -17.43 -19.28 -8.32
CA LYS A 7 -18.22 -18.03 -8.20
C LYS A 7 -17.92 -17.39 -6.86
N ASN A 8 -17.12 -16.37 -6.89
CA ASN A 8 -16.88 -15.53 -5.72
C ASN A 8 -18.02 -14.51 -5.58
N LEU A 9 -18.98 -14.79 -4.70
CA LEU A 9 -20.14 -13.89 -4.47
C LEU A 9 -19.73 -12.46 -4.14
N CYS A 10 -18.66 -12.26 -3.40
CA CYS A 10 -18.19 -10.92 -3.06
C CYS A 10 -17.65 -10.18 -4.29
N ARG A 11 -16.85 -10.84 -5.13
CA ARG A 11 -16.30 -10.24 -6.35
C ARG A 11 -17.36 -10.10 -7.44
N ASP A 12 -18.10 -11.18 -7.71
CA ASP A 12 -18.92 -11.28 -8.91
C ASP A 12 -20.31 -10.66 -8.72
N VAL A 13 -20.78 -10.55 -7.48
CA VAL A 13 -22.10 -9.98 -7.17
C VAL A 13 -21.97 -8.71 -6.34
N CYS A 14 -21.35 -8.74 -5.17
CA CYS A 14 -21.32 -7.58 -4.26
C CYS A 14 -20.52 -6.42 -4.83
N ALA A 15 -19.29 -6.66 -5.28
CA ALA A 15 -18.47 -5.62 -5.87
C ALA A 15 -19.09 -5.04 -7.15
N GLU A 16 -19.73 -5.89 -7.96
CA GLU A 16 -20.44 -5.43 -9.16
C GLU A 16 -21.67 -4.57 -8.82
N ARG A 17 -22.41 -4.90 -7.79
CA ARG A 17 -23.52 -4.06 -7.31
C ARG A 17 -23.04 -2.70 -6.83
N VAL A 18 -21.97 -2.65 -6.05
CA VAL A 18 -21.36 -1.40 -5.59
C VAL A 18 -20.90 -0.56 -6.77
N ARG A 19 -20.22 -1.18 -7.75
CA ARG A 19 -19.78 -0.49 -8.99
C ARG A 19 -20.93 0.15 -9.74
N ARG A 20 -22.08 -0.54 -9.85
CA ARG A 20 -23.29 -0.01 -10.50
C ARG A 20 -23.90 1.15 -9.72
N VAL A 21 -23.87 1.10 -8.39
CA VAL A 21 -24.35 2.22 -7.56
C VAL A 21 -23.45 3.44 -7.75
N VAL A 22 -22.15 3.25 -7.72
CA VAL A 22 -21.16 4.33 -7.90
C VAL A 22 -21.24 4.97 -9.28
N ASN A 23 -21.28 4.14 -10.33
CA ASN A 23 -21.22 4.62 -11.73
C ASN A 23 -22.59 4.95 -12.31
N GLY A 24 -23.66 4.48 -11.72
CA GLY A 24 -25.01 4.52 -12.27
C GLY A 24 -25.33 3.25 -13.06
N PHE A 25 -26.62 2.95 -13.15
CA PHE A 25 -27.10 1.77 -13.86
C PHE A 25 -28.47 2.03 -14.48
N LYS A 26 -28.66 1.65 -15.75
CA LYS A 26 -29.84 1.96 -16.56
C LYS A 26 -30.09 3.50 -16.56
N ASN A 27 -31.28 3.92 -16.16
CA ASN A 27 -31.66 5.33 -16.12
C ASN A 27 -31.40 6.01 -14.76
N LYS A 28 -30.64 5.37 -13.86
CA LYS A 28 -30.27 5.92 -12.55
C LYS A 28 -28.86 6.50 -12.61
N LYS A 29 -28.73 7.77 -12.21
CA LYS A 29 -27.43 8.42 -12.05
C LYS A 29 -26.68 7.76 -10.90
N GLY A 30 -25.36 7.56 -11.08
CA GLY A 30 -24.50 7.05 -10.03
C GLY A 30 -24.33 8.03 -8.87
N THR A 31 -24.03 7.48 -7.71
CA THR A 31 -23.74 8.27 -6.50
C THR A 31 -22.36 8.91 -6.54
N GLY A 32 -21.49 8.47 -7.46
CA GLY A 32 -20.09 8.83 -7.47
C GLY A 32 -19.31 8.14 -6.36
N GLY A 33 -18.05 8.51 -6.22
CA GLY A 33 -17.11 7.92 -5.25
C GLY A 33 -16.28 6.78 -5.83
N ASN A 34 -15.44 6.20 -4.98
CA ASN A 34 -14.57 5.09 -5.32
C ASN A 34 -14.68 3.99 -4.27
N PHE A 35 -14.39 2.77 -4.64
CA PHE A 35 -14.24 1.66 -3.70
C PHE A 35 -13.13 0.72 -4.19
N ALA A 36 -12.51 0.02 -3.25
CA ALA A 36 -11.54 -1.03 -3.53
C ALA A 36 -12.07 -2.38 -3.06
N TYR A 37 -12.03 -3.38 -3.93
CA TYR A 37 -12.26 -4.77 -3.56
C TYR A 37 -10.92 -5.42 -3.26
N LEU A 38 -10.69 -5.79 -2.00
CA LEU A 38 -9.46 -6.39 -1.54
C LEU A 38 -9.69 -7.83 -1.08
N ARG A 39 -8.71 -8.68 -1.32
CA ARG A 39 -8.68 -10.06 -0.83
C ARG A 39 -7.56 -10.18 0.19
N THR A 40 -7.87 -10.77 1.34
CA THR A 40 -6.85 -11.10 2.33
C THR A 40 -6.22 -12.46 2.01
N ARG A 41 -4.92 -12.57 2.24
CA ARG A 41 -4.16 -13.81 2.18
C ARG A 41 -3.20 -13.84 3.37
N ARG A 42 -3.11 -15.00 4.01
CA ARG A 42 -2.07 -15.21 5.02
C ARG A 42 -0.73 -15.43 4.32
N LEU A 43 0.27 -14.70 4.75
CA LEU A 43 1.67 -14.89 4.36
C LEU A 43 2.44 -15.30 5.62
N PRO A 44 3.19 -16.42 5.59
CA PRO A 44 4.11 -16.75 6.67
C PRO A 44 5.15 -15.63 6.85
N ALA A 45 5.50 -15.30 8.08
CA ALA A 45 6.45 -14.22 8.36
C ALA A 45 7.80 -14.43 7.66
N GLU A 46 8.25 -15.68 7.55
CA GLU A 46 9.49 -16.03 6.88
C GLU A 46 9.48 -15.68 5.38
N THR A 47 8.31 -15.75 4.73
CA THR A 47 8.21 -15.42 3.29
C THR A 47 8.23 -13.93 3.00
N LEU A 48 8.00 -13.08 4.00
CA LEU A 48 8.17 -11.63 3.84
C LEU A 48 9.61 -11.24 3.54
N PHE A 49 10.57 -12.03 3.99
CA PHE A 49 12.00 -11.79 3.78
C PHE A 49 12.55 -12.45 2.51
N SER A 50 11.98 -13.58 2.08
CA SER A 50 12.50 -14.39 0.97
C SER A 50 11.81 -14.16 -0.36
N SER A 51 10.55 -13.76 -0.33
CA SER A 51 9.70 -13.57 -1.52
C SER A 51 9.03 -12.22 -1.43
N ILE A 52 9.58 -11.24 -2.10
CA ILE A 52 9.13 -9.86 -1.99
C ILE A 52 7.87 -9.66 -2.81
N HIS A 53 6.74 -9.56 -2.14
CA HIS A 53 5.45 -9.21 -2.72
C HIS A 53 5.22 -7.70 -2.64
N HIS A 54 5.98 -6.92 -3.40
CA HIS A 54 5.95 -5.45 -3.34
C HIS A 54 4.55 -4.85 -3.49
N GLU A 55 3.74 -5.37 -4.40
CA GLU A 55 2.37 -4.90 -4.62
C GLU A 55 1.48 -5.13 -3.39
N ALA A 56 1.55 -6.33 -2.79
CA ALA A 56 0.79 -6.65 -1.59
C ALA A 56 1.25 -5.83 -0.38
N ILE A 57 2.56 -5.62 -0.25
CA ILE A 57 3.16 -4.79 0.79
C ILE A 57 2.70 -3.34 0.61
N TRP A 58 2.78 -2.79 -0.58
CA TRP A 58 2.34 -1.43 -0.87
C TRP A 58 0.86 -1.22 -0.53
N THR A 59 0.01 -2.15 -0.93
CA THR A 59 -1.42 -2.11 -0.58
C THR A 59 -1.61 -2.14 0.94
N ALA A 60 -0.93 -3.04 1.64
CA ALA A 60 -1.04 -3.15 3.11
C ALA A 60 -0.56 -1.87 3.83
N LEU A 61 0.54 -1.27 3.37
CA LEU A 61 1.06 -0.03 3.93
C LEU A 61 0.07 1.14 3.76
N GLN A 62 -0.57 1.25 2.60
CA GLN A 62 -1.60 2.27 2.37
C GLN A 62 -2.83 2.06 3.26
N LEU A 63 -3.23 0.82 3.53
CA LEU A 63 -4.37 0.50 4.41
C LEU A 63 -4.13 0.95 5.86
N ILE A 64 -2.89 1.12 6.29
CA ILE A 64 -2.58 1.67 7.63
C ILE A 64 -3.12 3.09 7.76
N HIS A 65 -3.08 3.86 6.68
CA HIS A 65 -3.54 5.25 6.65
C HIS A 65 -5.03 5.40 6.34
N ALA A 66 -5.64 4.38 5.71
CA ALA A 66 -7.09 4.28 5.42
C ALA A 66 -7.72 5.43 4.61
N GLU A 67 -6.92 6.29 3.97
CA GLU A 67 -7.42 7.45 3.23
C GLU A 67 -7.54 7.18 1.73
N ARG A 68 -6.50 6.62 1.13
CA ARG A 68 -6.39 6.48 -0.32
C ARG A 68 -5.58 5.25 -0.70
N LEU A 69 -5.97 4.61 -1.80
CA LEU A 69 -5.19 3.54 -2.41
C LEU A 69 -4.72 3.98 -3.80
N SER A 70 -3.46 3.76 -4.07
CA SER A 70 -2.78 3.97 -5.33
C SER A 70 -2.27 2.64 -5.86
N PRO A 71 -2.38 2.34 -7.16
CA PRO A 71 -1.84 1.11 -7.71
C PRO A 71 -0.32 1.05 -7.56
N PHE A 72 0.22 -0.17 -7.54
CA PHE A 72 1.67 -0.37 -7.58
C PHE A 72 2.18 -0.14 -9.00
N ILE A 73 3.24 0.65 -9.13
CA ILE A 73 3.90 0.95 -10.40
C ILE A 73 5.20 0.15 -10.47
N THR A 74 5.24 -0.86 -11.32
CA THR A 74 6.32 -1.86 -11.38
C THR A 74 7.70 -1.26 -11.65
N ASP A 75 7.78 -0.25 -12.52
CA ASP A 75 9.06 0.35 -12.94
C ASP A 75 9.42 1.61 -12.14
N ALA A 76 8.63 1.97 -11.14
CA ALA A 76 8.93 3.13 -10.31
C ALA A 76 9.99 2.81 -9.26
N LEU A 77 10.95 3.72 -9.08
CA LEU A 77 12.01 3.62 -8.08
C LEU A 77 11.46 3.62 -6.65
N LEU A 78 10.37 4.33 -6.43
CA LEU A 78 9.63 4.41 -5.19
C LEU A 78 8.13 4.48 -5.48
N GLN A 79 7.32 4.04 -4.53
CA GLN A 79 5.88 4.21 -4.58
C GLN A 79 5.49 5.40 -3.70
N GLN A 80 4.51 6.17 -4.13
CA GLN A 80 4.02 7.31 -3.34
C GLN A 80 2.51 7.44 -3.38
N VAL A 81 1.94 7.90 -2.27
CA VAL A 81 0.56 8.36 -2.18
C VAL A 81 0.48 9.64 -1.37
N LEU A 82 -0.21 10.63 -1.91
CA LEU A 82 -0.45 11.89 -1.25
C LEU A 82 -1.69 11.76 -0.37
N LEU A 83 -1.55 12.09 0.90
CA LEU A 83 -2.63 12.22 1.88
C LEU A 83 -2.88 13.72 2.15
N GLU A 84 -3.87 14.04 2.96
CA GLU A 84 -4.20 15.45 3.27
C GLU A 84 -3.02 16.22 3.87
N ASN A 85 -2.31 15.63 4.82
CA ASN A 85 -1.26 16.31 5.60
C ASN A 85 0.13 15.68 5.46
N SER A 86 0.27 14.63 4.66
CA SER A 86 1.53 13.91 4.52
C SER A 86 1.63 13.19 3.20
N THR A 87 2.84 12.80 2.84
CA THR A 87 3.10 11.91 1.72
C THR A 87 3.66 10.59 2.25
N VAL A 88 3.05 9.49 1.86
CA VAL A 88 3.52 8.16 2.19
C VAL A 88 4.35 7.62 1.04
N LEU A 89 5.54 7.14 1.36
CA LEU A 89 6.47 6.54 0.43
C LEU A 89 6.77 5.10 0.81
N TYR A 90 6.94 4.26 -0.19
CA TYR A 90 7.50 2.93 -0.06
C TYR A 90 8.73 2.77 -0.94
N LEU A 91 9.83 2.38 -0.34
CA LEU A 91 11.11 2.14 -1.01
C LEU A 91 11.39 0.63 -1.03
N PRO A 92 11.16 -0.04 -2.17
CA PRO A 92 11.46 -1.46 -2.31
C PRO A 92 12.94 -1.78 -2.09
N ASN A 93 13.81 -0.92 -2.59
CA ASN A 93 15.26 -1.02 -2.48
C ASN A 93 15.85 0.36 -2.18
N ILE A 94 17.11 0.38 -1.74
CA ILE A 94 17.88 1.60 -1.55
C ILE A 94 19.09 1.55 -2.46
N ASN A 95 19.20 2.53 -3.35
CA ASN A 95 20.35 2.77 -4.20
C ASN A 95 20.47 4.29 -4.45
N GLU A 96 21.51 4.70 -5.16
CA GLU A 96 21.79 6.11 -5.40
C GLU A 96 20.63 6.82 -6.13
N MET A 97 20.02 6.18 -7.12
CA MET A 97 18.88 6.75 -7.86
C MET A 97 17.65 6.95 -6.96
N VAL A 98 17.40 6.00 -6.05
CA VAL A 98 16.31 6.11 -5.06
C VAL A 98 16.59 7.24 -4.08
N LEU A 99 17.83 7.40 -3.62
CA LEU A 99 18.21 8.51 -2.73
C LEU A 99 18.04 9.87 -3.41
N GLN A 100 18.42 9.99 -4.69
CA GLN A 100 18.18 11.22 -5.47
C GLN A 100 16.69 11.50 -5.63
N SER A 101 15.90 10.47 -5.94
CA SER A 101 14.44 10.60 -6.07
C SER A 101 13.79 11.00 -4.75
N LEU A 102 14.24 10.44 -3.64
CA LEU A 102 13.77 10.79 -2.31
C LEU A 102 14.10 12.25 -1.96
N ASN A 103 15.30 12.71 -2.27
CA ASN A 103 15.69 14.12 -2.12
C ASN A 103 14.76 15.06 -2.90
N ALA A 104 14.41 14.71 -4.13
CA ALA A 104 13.50 15.52 -4.94
C ALA A 104 12.09 15.61 -4.31
N VAL A 105 11.59 14.51 -3.74
CA VAL A 105 10.30 14.49 -3.03
C VAL A 105 10.39 15.30 -1.73
N CYS A 106 11.49 15.21 -0.98
CA CYS A 106 11.72 15.99 0.25
C CYS A 106 11.66 17.51 0.00
N ALA A 107 12.09 17.95 -1.17
CA ALA A 107 12.06 19.38 -1.52
C ALA A 107 10.64 19.96 -1.64
N THR A 108 9.65 19.13 -1.92
CA THR A 108 8.27 19.56 -2.21
C THR A 108 7.25 19.16 -1.14
N ALA A 109 7.55 18.18 -0.31
CA ALA A 109 6.61 17.62 0.66
C ALA A 109 6.74 18.30 2.04
N SER A 110 5.60 18.43 2.72
CA SER A 110 5.56 19.00 4.10
C SER A 110 5.94 17.95 5.15
N THR A 111 5.40 16.75 5.06
CA THR A 111 5.68 15.63 5.97
C THR A 111 5.76 14.35 5.15
N LEU A 112 6.77 13.53 5.41
CA LEU A 112 7.04 12.28 4.71
C LEU A 112 7.05 11.10 5.67
N ILE A 113 6.26 10.09 5.35
CA ILE A 113 6.28 8.79 6.02
C ILE A 113 6.89 7.79 5.06
N VAL A 114 8.08 7.31 5.35
CA VAL A 114 8.88 6.48 4.46
C VAL A 114 8.98 5.07 5.00
N TYR A 115 8.37 4.13 4.31
CA TYR A 115 8.46 2.70 4.61
C TYR A 115 9.62 2.06 3.86
N THR A 116 10.51 1.42 4.59
CA THR A 116 11.74 0.85 4.04
C THR A 116 12.20 -0.37 4.82
N TRP A 117 12.96 -1.23 4.15
CA TRP A 117 13.62 -2.39 4.77
C TRP A 117 14.85 -2.02 5.59
N GLN A 118 15.45 -0.86 5.32
CA GLN A 118 16.70 -0.41 5.94
C GLN A 118 16.58 1.04 6.46
N PRO A 119 15.75 1.30 7.46
CA PRO A 119 15.55 2.66 7.97
C PRO A 119 16.80 3.29 8.56
N GLY A 120 17.70 2.47 9.12
CA GLY A 120 18.96 2.94 9.68
C GLY A 120 19.89 3.56 8.63
N LEU A 121 19.92 3.02 7.43
CA LEU A 121 20.70 3.56 6.32
C LEU A 121 20.19 4.95 5.90
N LEU A 122 18.88 5.11 5.79
CA LEU A 122 18.29 6.38 5.40
C LEU A 122 18.48 7.46 6.45
N ARG A 123 18.41 7.11 7.74
CA ARG A 123 18.67 8.07 8.85
C ARG A 123 20.10 8.59 8.87
N GLN A 124 21.05 7.90 8.24
CA GLN A 124 22.42 8.39 8.09
C GLN A 124 22.57 9.44 6.98
N HIS A 125 21.68 9.36 5.97
CA HIS A 125 21.71 10.27 4.82
C HIS A 125 20.78 11.49 4.97
N PHE A 126 19.75 11.36 5.79
CA PHE A 126 18.73 12.40 5.94
C PHE A 126 18.56 12.73 7.42
N ASP A 127 18.86 13.98 7.76
CA ASP A 127 18.64 14.57 9.07
C ASP A 127 17.57 15.67 8.93
N ASP A 128 16.31 15.26 8.88
CA ASP A 128 15.17 16.14 8.67
C ASP A 128 13.97 15.64 9.50
N ASP A 129 13.52 16.43 10.43
CA ASP A 129 12.42 16.11 11.36
C ASP A 129 11.07 15.86 10.66
N ARG A 130 10.94 16.29 9.41
CA ARG A 130 9.75 16.03 8.58
C ARG A 130 9.69 14.58 8.08
N LEU A 131 10.79 13.84 8.17
CA LEU A 131 10.95 12.49 7.67
C LEU A 131 10.79 11.46 8.78
N SER A 132 9.80 10.58 8.62
CA SER A 132 9.63 9.42 9.50
C SER A 132 9.99 8.15 8.75
N PHE A 133 11.10 7.50 9.12
CA PHE A 133 11.52 6.23 8.53
C PHE A 133 11.01 5.07 9.37
N LEU A 134 10.11 4.29 8.78
CA LEU A 134 9.44 3.16 9.44
C LEU A 134 9.93 1.83 8.87
N PRO A 135 10.28 0.87 9.74
CA PRO A 135 10.80 -0.42 9.31
C PRO A 135 9.70 -1.34 8.77
N ILE A 136 9.97 -1.95 7.63
CA ILE A 136 9.29 -3.15 7.15
C ILE A 136 10.21 -4.33 7.56
N PRO A 137 9.75 -5.47 7.99
CA PRO A 137 8.37 -5.93 8.11
C PRO A 137 7.72 -5.61 9.45
N GLN A 138 8.42 -4.99 10.41
CA GLN A 138 7.91 -4.78 11.77
C GLN A 138 6.53 -4.13 11.77
N ILE A 139 6.36 -3.06 11.02
CA ILE A 139 5.08 -2.35 10.95
C ILE A 139 3.94 -3.22 10.39
N LEU A 140 4.24 -4.14 9.46
CA LEU A 140 3.26 -5.06 8.92
C LEU A 140 2.88 -6.14 9.93
N VAL A 141 3.85 -6.66 10.69
CA VAL A 141 3.60 -7.64 11.76
C VAL A 141 2.78 -7.02 12.87
N ASP A 142 3.08 -5.79 13.28
CA ASP A 142 2.38 -5.09 14.34
C ASP A 142 0.92 -4.75 13.98
N ARG A 143 0.66 -4.46 12.72
CA ARG A 143 -0.67 -4.06 12.25
C ARG A 143 -1.53 -5.21 11.73
N PHE A 144 -0.94 -6.17 11.07
CA PHE A 144 -1.65 -7.24 10.37
C PHE A 144 -1.24 -8.64 10.83
N GLY A 145 -0.21 -8.76 11.66
CA GLY A 145 0.23 -10.04 12.21
C GLY A 145 -0.85 -10.63 13.11
N THR A 146 -1.17 -11.89 12.87
CA THR A 146 -1.98 -12.69 13.80
C THR A 146 -1.07 -13.23 14.91
N GLY A 147 -0.37 -12.33 15.60
CA GLY A 147 0.46 -12.73 16.73
C GLY A 147 -0.42 -13.26 17.84
N SER A 148 -0.22 -14.50 18.20
CA SER A 148 -0.62 -15.03 19.49
C SER A 148 0.01 -14.10 20.53
N LYS A 149 -0.77 -13.26 21.16
CA LYS A 149 -0.33 -12.65 22.42
C LYS A 149 -0.22 -13.81 23.39
N ALA A 150 1.00 -14.30 23.58
CA ALA A 150 1.31 -15.19 24.69
C ALA A 150 1.12 -14.43 26.01
#